data_bc38e17f80aad45e8e4e38ade9aeb820
#
_entry.id   bc38e17f80aad45e8e4e38ade9aeb820
#
_cell.length_a   1.000
_cell.length_b   1.000
_cell.length_c   1.000
_cell.angle_alpha   90.00
_cell.angle_beta   90.00
_cell.angle_gamma   90.00
#
_symmetry.space_group_name_H-M   'P 1'
#
loop_
_entity.id
_entity.type
_entity.pdbx_description
1 polymer ?
#
loop_
_entity_poly.entity_id
_entity_poly.type
_entity_poly.pdbx_seq_one_letter_code
_entity_poly.pdbx_strand_id
1 'polypeptide(L)'
;MLRCALTLALAGALALPTAAQVQRNFTSKALRGEVVFGTPPELKLNGKPARLAPGARIRDQNNLLLMSGALVGGKAMVNYTTELEGMLLEVWILSPAEAARKPWPTTEKEAQTWQFNVDAQTWTKP
;
A
#
# COMPACT_ATOMS: atom_id res chain seq x y z
N MET A 1 33.70 -19.06 -55.80
CA MET A 1 33.84 -17.90 -54.90
C MET A 1 32.69 -17.86 -53.93
N LEU A 2 32.94 -18.26 -52.73
CA LEU A 2 31.95 -18.23 -51.64
C LEU A 2 31.95 -16.83 -51.02
N ARG A 3 30.87 -16.12 -51.21
CA ARG A 3 30.62 -14.89 -50.47
C ARG A 3 29.79 -15.22 -49.25
N CYS A 4 30.44 -15.34 -48.12
CA CYS A 4 29.77 -15.38 -46.86
C CYS A 4 29.25 -13.98 -46.53
N ALA A 5 27.94 -13.77 -46.69
CA ALA A 5 27.29 -12.61 -46.15
C ALA A 5 26.98 -12.91 -44.67
N LEU A 6 27.83 -12.41 -43.81
CA LEU A 6 27.52 -12.40 -42.36
C LEU A 6 26.48 -11.33 -42.11
N THR A 7 25.24 -11.73 -42.03
CA THR A 7 24.19 -10.88 -41.48
C THR A 7 24.30 -10.92 -39.97
N LEU A 8 24.95 -9.91 -39.42
CA LEU A 8 24.95 -9.67 -37.97
C LEU A 8 23.58 -9.18 -37.58
N ALA A 9 22.73 -10.09 -37.09
CA ALA A 9 21.47 -9.71 -36.48
C ALA A 9 21.79 -9.10 -35.12
N LEU A 10 21.80 -7.77 -35.06
CA LEU A 10 21.89 -7.03 -33.80
C LEU A 10 20.55 -7.15 -33.10
N ALA A 11 20.39 -8.17 -32.25
CA ALA A 11 19.26 -8.27 -31.35
C ALA A 11 19.45 -7.18 -30.28
N GLY A 12 18.90 -6.00 -30.55
CA GLY A 12 18.80 -4.95 -29.54
C GLY A 12 17.87 -5.42 -28.41
N ALA A 13 18.48 -5.83 -27.31
CA ALA A 13 17.72 -6.05 -26.09
C ALA A 13 17.20 -4.70 -25.62
N LEU A 14 15.91 -4.43 -25.86
CA LEU A 14 15.22 -3.30 -25.27
C LEU A 14 15.08 -3.59 -23.77
N ALA A 15 16.03 -3.12 -22.99
CA ALA A 15 15.90 -3.07 -21.55
C ALA A 15 14.82 -2.03 -21.24
N LEU A 16 13.58 -2.49 -20.96
CA LEU A 16 12.55 -1.62 -20.42
C LEU A 16 12.99 -1.17 -19.02
N PRO A 17 12.98 0.15 -18.74
CA PRO A 17 13.26 0.59 -17.39
C PRO A 17 12.19 0.01 -16.48
N THR A 18 12.56 -0.94 -15.65
CA THR A 18 11.73 -1.36 -14.53
C THR A 18 11.72 -0.20 -13.56
N ALA A 19 10.56 0.48 -13.46
CA ALA A 19 10.36 1.43 -12.37
C ALA A 19 10.60 0.70 -11.06
N ALA A 20 11.63 1.10 -10.32
CA ALA A 20 11.89 0.54 -9.00
C ALA A 20 10.68 0.85 -8.11
N GLN A 21 9.93 -0.19 -7.73
CA GLN A 21 8.86 -0.05 -6.76
C GLN A 21 9.46 0.28 -5.41
N VAL A 22 8.92 1.31 -4.77
CA VAL A 22 9.29 1.65 -3.40
C VAL A 22 8.84 0.51 -2.50
N GLN A 23 9.80 -0.11 -1.81
CA GLN A 23 9.51 -1.13 -0.81
C GLN A 23 9.28 -0.47 0.54
N ARG A 24 8.11 -0.72 1.12
CA ARG A 24 7.75 -0.20 2.43
C ARG A 24 7.59 -1.33 3.43
N ASN A 25 8.04 -1.08 4.64
CA ASN A 25 7.86 -1.99 5.76
C ASN A 25 6.80 -1.42 6.69
N PHE A 26 5.74 -2.19 6.89
CA PHE A 26 4.66 -1.82 7.80
C PHE A 26 4.91 -2.41 9.18
N THR A 27 4.36 -1.77 10.18
CA THR A 27 4.44 -2.25 11.56
C THR A 27 3.37 -3.30 11.83
N SER A 28 3.53 -4.04 12.92
CA SER A 28 2.52 -5.00 13.39
C SER A 28 1.19 -4.35 13.80
N LYS A 29 1.16 -3.02 13.92
CA LYS A 29 -0.05 -2.26 14.27
C LYS A 29 -0.84 -1.83 13.04
N ALA A 30 -0.29 -1.96 11.84
CA ALA A 30 -0.96 -1.57 10.61
C ALA A 30 -2.04 -2.59 10.25
N LEU A 31 -3.27 -2.12 10.13
CA LEU A 31 -4.41 -2.90 9.71
C LEU A 31 -4.73 -2.62 8.25
N ARG A 32 -5.35 -3.58 7.58
CA ARG A 32 -5.78 -3.41 6.19
C ARG A 32 -7.23 -3.02 6.12
N GLY A 33 -7.55 -2.10 5.23
CA GLY A 33 -8.92 -1.71 4.97
C GLY A 33 -9.10 -1.03 3.63
N GLU A 34 -10.36 -0.84 3.26
CA GLU A 34 -10.76 -0.05 2.12
C GLU A 34 -11.27 1.30 2.61
N VAL A 35 -10.71 2.36 2.07
CA VAL A 35 -11.10 3.73 2.42
C VAL A 35 -11.76 4.41 1.24
N VAL A 36 -12.88 5.07 1.51
CA VAL A 36 -13.49 6.05 0.61
C VAL A 36 -13.32 7.42 1.25
N PHE A 37 -12.53 8.27 0.62
CA PHE A 37 -12.21 9.59 1.16
C PHE A 37 -13.39 10.54 0.97
N GLY A 38 -13.87 11.10 2.07
CA GLY A 38 -14.88 12.14 2.08
C GLY A 38 -14.26 13.52 2.30
N THR A 39 -15.09 14.49 2.64
CA THR A 39 -14.60 15.81 3.04
C THR A 39 -13.83 15.70 4.36
N PRO A 40 -12.53 16.05 4.39
CA PRO A 40 -11.72 15.89 5.58
C PRO A 40 -12.35 16.59 6.81
N PRO A 41 -12.25 15.96 7.98
CA PRO A 41 -11.57 14.70 8.33
C PRO A 41 -12.41 13.44 8.10
N GLU A 42 -13.56 13.56 7.51
CA GLU A 42 -14.51 12.46 7.35
C GLU A 42 -14.07 11.50 6.22
N LEU A 43 -14.24 10.19 6.45
CA LEU A 43 -14.05 9.15 5.46
C LEU A 43 -14.89 7.93 5.82
N LYS A 44 -14.93 6.95 4.93
CA LYS A 44 -15.50 5.64 5.23
C LYS A 44 -14.38 4.60 5.24
N LEU A 45 -14.35 3.80 6.28
CA LEU A 45 -13.43 2.68 6.43
C LEU A 45 -14.23 1.38 6.41
N ASN A 46 -13.99 0.54 5.41
CA ASN A 46 -14.73 -0.72 5.23
C ASN A 46 -16.26 -0.50 5.22
N GLY A 47 -16.70 0.58 4.59
CA GLY A 47 -18.11 0.94 4.47
C GLY A 47 -18.72 1.62 5.69
N LYS A 48 -17.95 1.85 6.74
CA LYS A 48 -18.42 2.50 7.98
C LYS A 48 -17.83 3.90 8.12
N PRO A 49 -18.58 4.86 8.67
CA PRO A 49 -18.05 6.18 8.95
C PRO A 49 -16.83 6.12 9.88
N ALA A 50 -15.79 6.85 9.53
CA ALA A 50 -14.58 6.98 10.32
C ALA A 50 -13.99 8.39 10.12
N ARG A 51 -12.92 8.71 10.84
CA ARG A 51 -12.29 10.03 10.80
C ARG A 51 -10.78 9.92 10.80
N LEU A 52 -10.15 10.89 10.14
CA LEU A 52 -8.72 11.13 10.27
C LEU A 52 -8.43 11.85 11.59
N ALA A 53 -7.40 11.41 12.28
CA ALA A 53 -6.92 12.10 13.48
C ALA A 53 -6.30 13.46 13.11
N PRO A 54 -6.29 14.44 14.03
CA PRO A 54 -5.49 15.63 13.85
C PRO A 54 -4.02 15.25 13.65
N GLY A 55 -3.40 15.77 12.59
CA GLY A 55 -2.04 15.40 12.22
C GLY A 55 -1.90 14.08 11.49
N ALA A 56 -2.99 13.48 11.04
CA ALA A 56 -2.96 12.25 10.25
C ALA A 56 -2.12 12.43 8.98
N ARG A 57 -1.38 11.39 8.62
CA ARG A 57 -0.50 11.38 7.45
C ARG A 57 -1.00 10.35 6.45
N ILE A 58 -1.22 10.79 5.22
CA ILE A 58 -1.60 9.90 4.12
C ILE A 58 -0.44 9.87 3.15
N ARG A 59 0.02 8.66 2.80
CA ARG A 59 1.10 8.46 1.84
C ARG A 59 0.60 7.67 0.64
N ASP A 60 1.07 8.06 -0.54
CA ASP A 60 0.77 7.35 -1.77
C ASP A 60 1.64 6.10 -1.94
N GLN A 61 1.51 5.42 -3.08
CA GLN A 61 2.26 4.21 -3.40
C GLN A 61 3.77 4.44 -3.46
N ASN A 62 4.21 5.66 -3.69
CA ASN A 62 5.62 6.06 -3.70
C ASN A 62 6.10 6.61 -2.35
N ASN A 63 5.29 6.46 -1.32
CA ASN A 63 5.56 6.92 0.04
C ASN A 63 5.60 8.45 0.20
N LEU A 64 5.01 9.17 -0.74
CA LEU A 64 4.92 10.63 -0.69
C LEU A 64 3.65 11.06 0.06
N LEU A 65 3.79 12.11 0.86
CA LEU A 65 2.66 12.67 1.61
C LEU A 65 1.63 13.31 0.65
N LEU A 66 0.36 13.01 0.89
CA LEU A 66 -0.77 13.57 0.16
C LEU A 66 -1.62 14.43 1.06
N MET A 67 -2.21 15.47 0.48
CA MET A 67 -3.23 16.28 1.14
C MET A 67 -4.57 15.56 1.11
N SER A 68 -5.23 15.40 2.24
CA SER A 68 -6.51 14.72 2.33
C SER A 68 -7.60 15.35 1.45
N GLY A 69 -7.58 16.67 1.29
CA GLY A 69 -8.53 17.38 0.43
C GLY A 69 -8.41 17.03 -1.06
N ALA A 70 -7.24 16.59 -1.51
CA ALA A 70 -7.02 16.17 -2.89
C ALA A 70 -7.59 14.78 -3.19
N LEU A 71 -7.99 14.02 -2.17
CA LEU A 71 -8.43 12.63 -2.28
C LEU A 71 -9.95 12.47 -2.22
N VAL A 72 -10.70 13.54 -2.03
CA VAL A 72 -12.16 13.52 -1.88
C VAL A 72 -12.83 12.75 -3.02
N GLY A 73 -13.66 11.76 -2.66
CA GLY A 73 -14.35 10.89 -3.61
C GLY A 73 -13.53 9.70 -4.08
N GLY A 74 -12.24 9.65 -3.75
CA GLY A 74 -11.37 8.54 -4.12
C GLY A 74 -11.56 7.33 -3.21
N LYS A 75 -11.30 6.14 -3.76
CA LYS A 75 -11.37 4.87 -3.08
C LYS A 75 -10.02 4.16 -3.21
N ALA A 76 -9.53 3.59 -2.13
CA ALA A 76 -8.25 2.89 -2.14
C ALA A 76 -8.18 1.79 -1.08
N MET A 77 -7.40 0.74 -1.39
CA MET A 77 -6.95 -0.20 -0.38
C MET A 77 -5.76 0.40 0.35
N VAL A 78 -5.81 0.36 1.66
CA VAL A 78 -4.80 0.97 2.53
C VAL A 78 -4.36 0.03 3.63
N ASN A 79 -3.16 0.28 4.15
CA ASN A 79 -2.81 -0.08 5.52
C ASN A 79 -2.93 1.18 6.36
N TYR A 80 -3.37 1.06 7.59
CA TYR A 80 -3.57 2.20 8.47
C TYR A 80 -3.30 1.85 9.93
N THR A 81 -2.93 2.86 10.70
CA THR A 81 -2.88 2.79 12.15
C THR A 81 -3.92 3.73 12.75
N THR A 82 -4.30 3.48 13.97
CA THR A 82 -5.25 4.33 14.71
C THR A 82 -4.58 4.89 15.95
N GLU A 83 -5.10 6.02 16.42
CA GLU A 83 -4.73 6.58 17.72
C GLU A 83 -5.69 6.05 18.80
N LEU A 84 -5.54 6.51 20.05
CA LEU A 84 -6.26 5.96 21.21
C LEU A 84 -7.79 6.04 21.10
N GLU A 85 -8.31 7.04 20.37
CA GLU A 85 -9.76 7.23 20.19
C GLU A 85 -10.29 6.50 18.94
N GLY A 86 -9.46 5.77 18.24
CA GLY A 86 -9.83 4.99 17.05
C GLY A 86 -9.81 5.77 15.75
N MET A 87 -9.39 7.04 15.75
CA MET A 87 -9.22 7.80 14.52
C MET A 87 -7.97 7.35 13.77
N LEU A 88 -7.99 7.44 12.44
CA LEU A 88 -6.87 7.03 11.59
C LEU A 88 -5.72 8.02 11.71
N LEU A 89 -4.54 7.52 12.02
CA LEU A 89 -3.34 8.35 12.22
C LEU A 89 -2.38 8.26 11.05
N GLU A 90 -1.96 7.06 10.66
CA GLU A 90 -1.14 6.82 9.47
C GLU A 90 -1.96 6.05 8.46
N VAL A 91 -1.95 6.49 7.22
CA VAL A 91 -2.65 5.83 6.11
C VAL A 91 -1.69 5.67 4.95
N TRP A 92 -1.49 4.44 4.52
CA TRP A 92 -0.66 4.11 3.36
C TRP A 92 -1.54 3.56 2.24
N ILE A 93 -1.66 4.29 1.15
CA ILE A 93 -2.32 3.79 -0.06
C ILE A 93 -1.42 2.71 -0.65
N LEU A 94 -1.97 1.51 -0.82
CA LEU A 94 -1.20 0.34 -1.22
C LEU A 94 -0.98 0.29 -2.73
N SER A 95 0.22 -0.14 -3.11
CA SER A 95 0.46 -0.59 -4.47
C SER A 95 -0.21 -1.95 -4.72
N PRO A 96 -0.42 -2.36 -5.99
CA PRO A 96 -0.97 -3.68 -6.28
C PRO A 96 -0.17 -4.83 -5.65
N ALA A 97 1.15 -4.73 -5.62
CA ALA A 97 2.02 -5.72 -4.99
C ALA A 97 1.81 -5.80 -3.48
N GLU A 98 1.67 -4.66 -2.81
CA GLU A 98 1.40 -4.60 -1.37
C GLU A 98 0.01 -5.12 -1.04
N ALA A 99 -1.00 -4.75 -1.83
CA ALA A 99 -2.37 -5.25 -1.66
C ALA A 99 -2.48 -6.76 -1.88
N ALA A 100 -1.60 -7.33 -2.69
CA ALA A 100 -1.55 -8.77 -2.94
C ALA A 100 -0.96 -9.57 -1.77
N ARG A 101 -0.32 -8.92 -0.81
CA ARG A 101 0.19 -9.59 0.40
C ARG A 101 -0.97 -9.94 1.32
N LYS A 102 -1.43 -11.18 1.22
CA LYS A 102 -2.56 -11.74 2.00
C LYS A 102 -2.11 -13.02 2.70
N PRO A 103 -2.64 -13.34 3.87
CA PRO A 103 -3.60 -12.54 4.65
C PRO A 103 -2.96 -11.32 5.31
N TRP A 104 -3.77 -10.33 5.62
CA TRP A 104 -3.38 -9.17 6.44
C TRP A 104 -4.51 -8.82 7.40
N PRO A 105 -4.25 -8.59 8.70
CA PRO A 105 -5.31 -8.31 9.66
C PRO A 105 -6.13 -7.09 9.27
N THR A 106 -7.44 -7.20 9.43
CA THR A 106 -8.39 -6.10 9.25
C THR A 106 -8.89 -5.55 10.57
N THR A 107 -8.69 -6.31 11.64
CA THR A 107 -9.09 -5.92 13.00
C THR A 107 -7.90 -5.98 13.94
N GLU A 108 -7.98 -5.20 15.01
CA GLU A 108 -6.97 -5.19 16.06
C GLU A 108 -6.86 -6.56 16.75
N LYS A 109 -7.97 -7.25 16.93
CA LYS A 109 -7.99 -8.59 17.51
C LYS A 109 -7.21 -9.59 16.67
N GLU A 110 -7.38 -9.54 15.34
CA GLU A 110 -6.61 -10.39 14.43
C GLU A 110 -5.11 -10.08 14.53
N ALA A 111 -4.75 -8.82 14.55
CA ALA A 111 -3.36 -8.39 14.68
C ALA A 111 -2.72 -8.85 16.00
N GLN A 112 -3.50 -8.97 17.06
CA GLN A 112 -3.02 -9.45 18.36
C GLN A 112 -2.86 -10.98 18.41
N THR A 113 -3.66 -11.71 17.64
CA THR A 113 -3.67 -13.18 17.67
C THR A 113 -2.86 -13.83 16.57
N TRP A 114 -2.68 -13.15 15.44
CA TRP A 114 -1.85 -13.62 14.34
C TRP A 114 -0.37 -13.30 14.58
N GLN A 115 0.51 -14.03 13.92
CA GLN A 115 1.94 -13.79 13.99
C GLN A 115 2.43 -12.99 12.79
N PHE A 116 3.21 -11.95 13.07
CA PHE A 116 3.78 -11.08 12.06
C PHE A 116 5.29 -11.32 11.92
N ASN A 117 5.72 -11.59 10.69
CA ASN A 117 7.13 -11.61 10.34
C ASN A 117 7.50 -10.28 9.71
N VAL A 118 8.20 -9.43 10.45
CA VAL A 118 8.54 -8.07 10.01
C VAL A 118 9.50 -8.08 8.82
N ASP A 119 10.42 -9.03 8.76
CA ASP A 119 11.41 -9.09 7.68
C ASP A 119 10.77 -9.50 6.35
N ALA A 120 9.86 -10.49 6.40
CA ALA A 120 9.14 -10.96 5.22
C ALA A 120 7.89 -10.14 4.93
N GLN A 121 7.43 -9.29 5.86
CA GLN A 121 6.17 -8.54 5.76
C GLN A 121 4.98 -9.46 5.51
N THR A 122 4.92 -10.56 6.26
CA THR A 122 3.86 -11.56 6.14
C THR A 122 3.20 -11.85 7.49
N TRP A 123 1.92 -12.19 7.42
CA TRP A 123 1.13 -12.60 8.57
C TRP A 123 0.74 -14.07 8.47
N THR A 124 0.77 -14.75 9.60
CA THR A 124 0.35 -16.15 9.72
C THR A 124 -0.79 -16.24 10.71
N LYS A 125 -1.91 -16.81 10.26
CA LYS A 125 -3.06 -17.09 11.12
C LYS A 125 -2.74 -18.22 12.10
N PRO A 126 -3.34 -18.21 13.29
CA PRO A 126 -3.16 -19.30 14.23
C PRO A 126 -3.69 -20.62 13.72
#